data_9d207186dc77fa6dfe4c3bd2c1c0170b
#
_entry.id   9d207186dc77fa6dfe4c3bd2c1c0170b
#
_cell.length_a   1.000
_cell.length_b   1.000
_cell.length_c   1.000
_cell.angle_alpha   90.00
_cell.angle_beta   90.00
_cell.angle_gamma   90.00
#
_symmetry.space_group_name_H-M   'P 1'
#
loop_
_entity.id
_entity.type
_entity.pdbx_description
1 polymer ?
#
loop_
_entity_poly.entity_id
_entity_poly.type
_entity_poly.pdbx_seq_one_letter_code
_entity_poly.pdbx_strand_id
1 'polypeptide(L)'
;MTVRTCAAAAAAILASAGCGASSTEQPSTQKSLPPINVQAGSMKAGFTTMDRLVEAAKHEGQLNVIGLPRDWVNYGEVIDTFTDKYGIKVNELEPGASSKRELDAAAQLKPDVFDLTMDMAVAGADRFAPYKVQGWQDLPDDVKDPSGAWYAGYGGYMSIGYDPRAVKPPASFADLLRPEYRVALDGDPLRSEGAFDGVMAASMQAGTPRPEQGLALFAKLKQAGRLTDPAKANVVVAWDHLNAARSAAHPDAWKVTIPRDAPLGDYHMLAINKAAPHPAAARLWEEFVLSDEGQNLLQKGFARPARGEAMLMKGTLDAEHAAKLPKAPGRPVLMTIPQADAAKEYLKREWTKSVG
;
A
#
# COMPACT_ATOMS: atom_id res chain seq x y z
N MET A 1 50.23 72.19 -36.10
CA MET A 1 51.17 73.02 -35.42
C MET A 1 51.81 72.25 -34.29
N THR A 2 53.03 71.91 -34.54
CA THR A 2 54.22 72.01 -33.64
C THR A 2 54.20 71.11 -32.41
N VAL A 3 55.03 70.25 -32.31
CA VAL A 3 56.48 70.01 -32.35
C VAL A 3 56.91 69.30 -31.00
N ARG A 4 57.50 68.12 -31.17
CA ARG A 4 58.76 67.62 -30.53
C ARG A 4 58.90 67.74 -29.01
N THR A 5 59.41 66.79 -28.28
CA THR A 5 60.76 66.26 -28.40
C THR A 5 60.98 65.03 -27.50
N CYS A 6 61.93 64.23 -27.94
CA CYS A 6 62.52 63.09 -27.27
C CYS A 6 63.26 63.39 -25.94
N ALA A 7 63.39 62.44 -25.06
CA ALA A 7 64.66 62.12 -24.34
C ALA A 7 64.66 60.72 -23.85
N ALA A 8 65.72 59.98 -24.20
CA ALA A 8 66.14 58.70 -23.70
C ALA A 8 66.92 58.90 -22.42
N ALA A 9 66.87 57.86 -21.53
CA ALA A 9 68.08 57.32 -20.87
C ALA A 9 67.76 56.28 -19.83
N ALA A 10 68.39 55.18 -20.00
CA ALA A 10 69.27 54.46 -19.11
C ALA A 10 68.63 53.30 -18.23
N ALA A 11 69.11 52.11 -18.52
CA ALA A 11 68.95 50.90 -17.86
C ALA A 11 69.46 50.88 -16.42
N ALA A 12 68.73 50.15 -15.56
CA ALA A 12 69.30 49.55 -14.35
C ALA A 12 68.68 48.19 -14.22
N ILE A 13 69.51 47.16 -14.41
CA ILE A 13 69.18 45.76 -14.14
C ILE A 13 69.32 45.56 -12.64
N LEU A 14 68.20 45.19 -11.98
CA LEU A 14 68.19 44.62 -10.64
C LEU A 14 67.57 43.27 -10.74
N ALA A 15 68.40 42.24 -10.66
CA ALA A 15 68.00 40.84 -10.47
C ALA A 15 67.44 40.67 -9.06
N SER A 16 66.13 40.49 -8.95
CA SER A 16 65.50 39.98 -7.72
C SER A 16 65.10 38.56 -7.94
N ALA A 17 65.72 37.65 -7.20
CA ALA A 17 65.37 36.24 -7.07
C ALA A 17 63.96 36.16 -6.49
N GLY A 18 62.95 35.87 -7.34
CA GLY A 18 61.63 35.53 -6.93
C GLY A 18 61.57 34.04 -6.55
N CYS A 19 61.44 33.76 -5.25
CA CYS A 19 61.01 32.44 -4.79
C CYS A 19 59.64 32.11 -5.41
N GLY A 20 59.60 31.22 -6.38
CA GLY A 20 58.39 30.59 -6.86
C GLY A 20 57.76 29.78 -5.78
N ALA A 21 56.72 30.27 -5.15
CA ALA A 21 55.81 29.42 -4.37
C ALA A 21 55.08 28.48 -5.36
N SER A 22 55.55 27.26 -5.49
CA SER A 22 54.77 26.18 -6.11
C SER A 22 53.54 25.98 -5.26
N SER A 23 52.39 26.45 -5.68
CA SER A 23 51.11 26.03 -5.19
C SER A 23 50.97 24.56 -5.54
N THR A 24 51.30 23.65 -4.62
CA THR A 24 50.88 22.29 -4.64
C THR A 24 49.34 22.30 -4.52
N GLU A 25 48.65 22.24 -5.66
CA GLU A 25 47.27 21.80 -5.66
C GLU A 25 47.25 20.42 -4.95
N GLN A 26 46.75 20.40 -3.71
CA GLN A 26 46.38 19.16 -3.06
C GLN A 26 45.31 18.51 -3.94
N PRO A 27 45.49 17.26 -4.42
CA PRO A 27 44.44 16.57 -5.09
C PRO A 27 43.28 16.47 -4.08
N SER A 28 42.15 17.11 -4.44
CA SER A 28 40.91 16.91 -3.72
C SER A 28 40.64 15.41 -3.73
N THR A 29 40.79 14.76 -2.58
CA THR A 29 40.38 13.38 -2.39
C THR A 29 38.85 13.36 -2.51
N GLN A 30 38.37 13.28 -3.73
CA GLN A 30 36.99 12.97 -4.02
C GLN A 30 36.76 11.58 -3.40
N LYS A 31 36.15 11.52 -2.20
CA LYS A 31 35.79 10.25 -1.58
C LYS A 31 34.91 9.51 -2.56
N SER A 32 35.42 8.46 -3.16
CA SER A 32 34.65 7.59 -4.02
C SER A 32 33.45 7.07 -3.21
N LEU A 33 32.26 7.16 -3.81
CA LEU A 33 31.07 6.59 -3.18
C LEU A 33 31.24 5.08 -2.97
N PRO A 34 30.72 4.52 -1.87
CA PRO A 34 30.82 3.09 -1.62
C PRO A 34 30.17 2.29 -2.76
N PRO A 35 30.60 1.04 -3.02
CA PRO A 35 29.97 0.17 -4.00
C PRO A 35 28.48 -0.03 -3.67
N ILE A 36 27.66 -0.25 -4.71
CA ILE A 36 26.23 -0.54 -4.55
C ILE A 36 26.07 -1.93 -3.94
N ASN A 37 25.21 -2.00 -2.90
CA ASN A 37 24.75 -3.25 -2.30
C ASN A 37 23.23 -3.38 -2.51
N VAL A 38 22.81 -4.11 -3.54
CA VAL A 38 21.42 -4.33 -3.89
C VAL A 38 20.63 -5.14 -2.83
N GLN A 39 21.31 -5.78 -1.88
CA GLN A 39 20.70 -6.54 -0.79
C GLN A 39 20.63 -5.76 0.53
N ALA A 40 21.03 -4.50 0.53
CA ALA A 40 21.01 -3.70 1.75
C ALA A 40 19.57 -3.44 2.24
N GLY A 41 19.43 -3.30 3.55
CA GLY A 41 18.14 -3.13 4.22
C GLY A 41 17.59 -1.69 4.20
N SER A 42 18.16 -0.77 3.41
CA SER A 42 17.61 0.56 3.14
C SER A 42 18.31 1.22 1.95
N MET A 43 17.65 2.21 1.33
CA MET A 43 18.22 3.00 0.23
C MET A 43 19.59 3.60 0.63
N LYS A 44 19.65 4.24 1.80
CA LYS A 44 20.88 4.88 2.27
C LYS A 44 22.05 3.90 2.46
N ALA A 45 21.77 2.70 3.00
CA ALA A 45 22.80 1.69 3.25
C ALA A 45 23.29 1.01 1.97
N GLY A 46 22.41 0.83 0.97
CA GLY A 46 22.73 0.12 -0.27
C GLY A 46 23.21 0.98 -1.41
N PHE A 47 22.58 2.15 -1.56
CA PHE A 47 22.73 2.98 -2.76
C PHE A 47 23.26 4.39 -2.45
N THR A 48 23.23 4.81 -1.19
CA THR A 48 23.61 6.14 -0.72
C THR A 48 22.60 7.22 -1.13
N THR A 49 22.16 7.26 -2.39
CA THR A 49 21.18 8.22 -2.94
C THR A 49 20.11 7.51 -3.76
N MET A 50 18.96 8.17 -3.92
CA MET A 50 17.88 7.68 -4.77
C MET A 50 18.31 7.53 -6.23
N ASP A 51 19.10 8.46 -6.76
CA ASP A 51 19.57 8.39 -8.15
C ASP A 51 20.36 7.11 -8.42
N ARG A 52 21.20 6.69 -7.49
CA ARG A 52 21.96 5.43 -7.62
C ARG A 52 21.06 4.18 -7.52
N LEU A 53 19.99 4.24 -6.73
CA LEU A 53 18.98 3.18 -6.73
C LEU A 53 18.25 3.12 -8.07
N VAL A 54 17.84 4.28 -8.61
CA VAL A 54 17.20 4.39 -9.93
C VAL A 54 18.12 3.86 -11.03
N GLU A 55 19.40 4.23 -11.04
CA GLU A 55 20.37 3.73 -12.04
C GLU A 55 20.55 2.21 -11.94
N ALA A 56 20.67 1.67 -10.72
CA ALA A 56 20.79 0.22 -10.52
C ALA A 56 19.55 -0.53 -11.00
N ALA A 57 18.36 -0.02 -10.69
CA ALA A 57 17.09 -0.59 -11.12
C ALA A 57 16.91 -0.50 -12.66
N LYS A 58 17.30 0.61 -13.27
CA LYS A 58 17.33 0.75 -14.75
C LYS A 58 18.30 -0.24 -15.41
N HIS A 59 19.39 -0.55 -14.76
CA HIS A 59 20.34 -1.55 -15.26
C HIS A 59 19.72 -2.96 -15.24
N GLU A 60 18.88 -3.29 -14.26
CA GLU A 60 18.09 -4.52 -14.23
C GLU A 60 16.95 -4.50 -15.28
N GLY A 61 16.40 -3.33 -15.60
CA GLY A 61 15.52 -3.03 -16.72
C GLY A 61 14.09 -3.54 -16.62
N GLN A 62 13.77 -4.35 -15.62
CA GLN A 62 12.45 -4.92 -15.43
C GLN A 62 12.13 -5.20 -13.95
N LEU A 63 10.84 -5.39 -13.68
CA LEU A 63 10.28 -5.75 -12.37
C LEU A 63 9.18 -6.80 -12.57
N ASN A 64 9.18 -7.86 -11.80
CA ASN A 64 8.14 -8.87 -11.78
C ASN A 64 7.23 -8.63 -10.56
N VAL A 65 5.99 -8.23 -10.79
CA VAL A 65 4.97 -8.10 -9.74
C VAL A 65 3.99 -9.27 -9.83
N ILE A 66 3.39 -9.67 -8.70
CA ILE A 66 2.38 -10.73 -8.66
C ILE A 66 1.18 -10.26 -7.80
N GLY A 67 -0.03 -10.72 -8.14
CA GLY A 67 -1.22 -10.42 -7.35
C GLY A 67 -1.70 -8.97 -7.42
N LEU A 68 -1.32 -8.18 -8.45
CA LEU A 68 -1.70 -6.78 -8.62
C LEU A 68 -2.69 -6.62 -9.78
N PRO A 69 -4.01 -6.82 -9.56
CA PRO A 69 -5.01 -6.54 -10.59
C PRO A 69 -5.05 -5.05 -10.90
N ARG A 70 -5.04 -4.68 -12.17
CA ARG A 70 -4.98 -3.26 -12.60
C ARG A 70 -6.17 -2.42 -12.13
N ASP A 71 -7.34 -3.04 -11.93
CA ASP A 71 -8.57 -2.41 -11.45
C ASP A 71 -8.72 -2.43 -9.92
N TRP A 72 -7.81 -3.09 -9.20
CA TRP A 72 -7.77 -3.08 -7.75
C TRP A 72 -6.98 -1.87 -7.25
N VAL A 73 -7.59 -1.02 -6.43
CA VAL A 73 -7.00 0.17 -5.78
C VAL A 73 -6.10 1.03 -6.69
N ASN A 74 -6.45 1.07 -8.00
CA ASN A 74 -5.73 1.85 -9.01
C ASN A 74 -4.32 1.34 -9.36
N TYR A 75 -4.01 0.05 -9.14
CA TYR A 75 -2.70 -0.50 -9.49
C TYR A 75 -2.33 -0.30 -10.97
N GLY A 76 -3.31 -0.22 -11.87
CA GLY A 76 -3.05 0.09 -13.28
C GLY A 76 -2.28 1.40 -13.45
N GLU A 77 -2.74 2.49 -12.86
CA GLU A 77 -2.07 3.79 -12.93
C GLU A 77 -0.76 3.83 -12.11
N VAL A 78 -0.70 3.09 -10.99
CA VAL A 78 0.53 2.95 -10.20
C VAL A 78 1.64 2.30 -11.04
N ILE A 79 1.32 1.19 -11.75
CA ILE A 79 2.24 0.47 -12.62
C ILE A 79 2.67 1.34 -13.81
N ASP A 80 1.71 2.00 -14.45
CA ASP A 80 1.99 2.85 -15.61
C ASP A 80 2.86 4.05 -15.20
N THR A 81 2.54 4.73 -14.08
CA THR A 81 3.33 5.84 -13.57
C THR A 81 4.76 5.42 -13.19
N PHE A 82 4.93 4.25 -12.56
CA PHE A 82 6.25 3.71 -12.27
C PHE A 82 7.05 3.46 -13.55
N THR A 83 6.42 2.83 -14.54
CA THR A 83 7.03 2.53 -15.84
C THR A 83 7.45 3.80 -16.56
N ASP A 84 6.55 4.78 -16.65
CA ASP A 84 6.81 6.05 -17.34
C ASP A 84 7.92 6.87 -16.65
N LYS A 85 7.90 6.90 -15.32
CA LYS A 85 8.86 7.66 -14.52
C LYS A 85 10.27 7.10 -14.57
N TYR A 86 10.40 5.78 -14.53
CA TYR A 86 11.71 5.13 -14.38
C TYR A 86 12.18 4.39 -15.62
N GLY A 87 11.32 4.16 -16.62
CA GLY A 87 11.66 3.41 -17.84
C GLY A 87 11.90 1.93 -17.57
N ILE A 88 11.32 1.37 -16.50
CA ILE A 88 11.47 -0.03 -16.10
C ILE A 88 10.22 -0.78 -16.53
N LYS A 89 10.38 -1.88 -17.25
CA LYS A 89 9.26 -2.72 -17.66
C LYS A 89 8.70 -3.48 -16.47
N VAL A 90 7.40 -3.37 -16.19
CA VAL A 90 6.71 -4.19 -15.20
C VAL A 90 6.08 -5.40 -15.86
N ASN A 91 6.41 -6.60 -15.38
CA ASN A 91 5.81 -7.87 -15.79
C ASN A 91 4.75 -8.25 -14.74
N GLU A 92 3.49 -8.26 -15.13
CA GLU A 92 2.35 -8.55 -14.27
C GLU A 92 2.08 -10.07 -14.26
N LEU A 93 2.52 -10.75 -13.21
CA LEU A 93 2.38 -12.20 -13.02
C LEU A 93 1.08 -12.50 -12.29
N GLU A 94 0.24 -13.38 -12.82
CA GLU A 94 -1.02 -13.82 -12.20
C GLU A 94 -1.73 -12.68 -11.44
N PRO A 95 -2.21 -11.61 -12.10
CA PRO A 95 -2.74 -10.43 -11.42
C PRO A 95 -3.85 -10.73 -10.39
N GLY A 96 -4.63 -11.78 -10.61
CA GLY A 96 -5.69 -12.23 -9.70
C GLY A 96 -5.25 -13.27 -8.66
N ALA A 97 -3.94 -13.44 -8.42
CA ALA A 97 -3.45 -14.38 -7.42
C ALA A 97 -3.92 -13.96 -6.00
N SER A 98 -4.32 -14.92 -5.18
CA SER A 98 -4.48 -14.69 -3.74
C SER A 98 -3.11 -14.68 -3.06
N SER A 99 -3.00 -14.03 -1.89
CA SER A 99 -1.74 -13.96 -1.13
C SER A 99 -1.10 -15.32 -0.88
N LYS A 100 -1.92 -16.36 -0.63
CA LYS A 100 -1.42 -17.73 -0.54
C LYS A 100 -0.82 -18.20 -1.88
N ARG A 101 -1.50 -17.92 -3.01
CA ARG A 101 -1.03 -18.29 -4.35
C ARG A 101 0.26 -17.57 -4.71
N GLU A 102 0.40 -16.30 -4.34
CA GLU A 102 1.63 -15.53 -4.53
C GLU A 102 2.83 -16.21 -3.88
N LEU A 103 2.69 -16.62 -2.60
CA LEU A 103 3.75 -17.32 -1.87
C LEU A 103 4.03 -18.72 -2.43
N ASP A 104 3.00 -19.48 -2.79
CA ASP A 104 3.13 -20.83 -3.34
C ASP A 104 3.82 -20.81 -4.72
N ALA A 105 3.54 -19.78 -5.53
CA ALA A 105 4.10 -19.63 -6.88
C ALA A 105 5.51 -19.01 -6.89
N ALA A 106 5.98 -18.47 -5.80
CA ALA A 106 7.21 -17.66 -5.73
C ALA A 106 8.45 -18.39 -6.29
N ALA A 107 8.61 -19.67 -6.01
CA ALA A 107 9.74 -20.46 -6.51
C ALA A 107 9.71 -20.65 -8.04
N GLN A 108 8.52 -20.77 -8.63
CA GLN A 108 8.32 -21.01 -10.05
C GLN A 108 8.30 -19.71 -10.86
N LEU A 109 7.51 -18.74 -10.43
CA LEU A 109 7.26 -17.50 -11.15
C LEU A 109 8.30 -16.41 -10.87
N LYS A 110 9.01 -16.50 -9.73
CA LYS A 110 10.08 -15.59 -9.31
C LYS A 110 9.63 -14.11 -9.33
N PRO A 111 8.53 -13.75 -8.62
CA PRO A 111 8.19 -12.35 -8.46
C PRO A 111 9.29 -11.63 -7.68
N ASP A 112 9.43 -10.33 -7.92
CA ASP A 112 10.32 -9.46 -7.15
C ASP A 112 9.67 -8.95 -5.88
N VAL A 113 8.34 -8.67 -5.95
CA VAL A 113 7.56 -8.11 -4.85
C VAL A 113 6.23 -8.82 -4.70
N PHE A 114 5.64 -8.73 -3.51
CA PHE A 114 4.36 -9.30 -3.12
C PHE A 114 3.43 -8.23 -2.54
N ASP A 115 2.11 -8.46 -2.66
CA ASP A 115 1.04 -7.70 -2.01
C ASP A 115 0.11 -8.64 -1.22
N LEU A 116 0.37 -8.79 0.06
CA LEU A 116 -0.14 -9.88 0.89
C LEU A 116 -1.13 -9.41 1.94
N THR A 117 -2.05 -10.30 2.33
CA THR A 117 -2.75 -10.16 3.60
C THR A 117 -1.77 -10.28 4.77
N MET A 118 -2.10 -9.69 5.93
CA MET A 118 -1.20 -9.64 7.08
C MET A 118 -0.81 -11.04 7.58
N ASP A 119 -1.73 -11.99 7.61
CA ASP A 119 -1.46 -13.37 8.04
C ASP A 119 -0.45 -14.06 7.12
N MET A 120 -0.58 -13.86 5.81
CA MET A 120 0.37 -14.40 4.82
C MET A 120 1.74 -13.70 4.88
N ALA A 121 1.78 -12.40 5.12
CA ALA A 121 3.03 -11.67 5.31
C ALA A 121 3.80 -12.13 6.55
N VAL A 122 3.09 -12.33 7.67
CA VAL A 122 3.71 -12.86 8.90
C VAL A 122 4.16 -14.31 8.70
N ALA A 123 3.33 -15.16 8.09
CA ALA A 123 3.68 -16.58 7.84
C ALA A 123 4.85 -16.73 6.85
N GLY A 124 5.00 -15.78 5.92
CA GLY A 124 6.05 -15.79 4.89
C GLY A 124 7.31 -14.98 5.24
N ALA A 125 7.43 -14.41 6.43
CA ALA A 125 8.46 -13.42 6.78
C ALA A 125 9.91 -13.87 6.51
N ASP A 126 10.23 -15.16 6.65
CA ASP A 126 11.54 -15.75 6.36
C ASP A 126 11.91 -15.78 4.86
N ARG A 127 10.92 -15.61 3.98
CA ARG A 127 11.05 -15.57 2.52
C ARG A 127 11.31 -14.16 1.98
N PHE A 128 11.24 -13.13 2.83
CA PHE A 128 11.35 -11.74 2.39
C PHE A 128 12.74 -11.16 2.68
N ALA A 129 13.15 -10.23 1.82
CA ALA A 129 14.35 -9.44 2.00
C ALA A 129 14.01 -8.21 2.85
N PRO A 130 14.60 -8.03 4.04
CA PRO A 130 14.36 -6.85 4.86
C PRO A 130 14.76 -5.57 4.13
N TYR A 131 13.83 -4.61 4.05
CA TYR A 131 14.08 -3.29 3.48
C TYR A 131 13.22 -2.23 4.13
N LYS A 132 13.84 -1.19 4.70
CA LYS A 132 13.14 -0.05 5.29
C LYS A 132 13.16 1.11 4.30
N VAL A 133 11.99 1.43 3.76
CA VAL A 133 11.79 2.56 2.84
C VAL A 133 12.03 3.89 3.54
N GLN A 134 12.25 4.98 2.79
CA GLN A 134 12.45 6.31 3.37
C GLN A 134 11.28 6.77 4.24
N GLY A 135 10.04 6.40 3.89
CA GLY A 135 8.81 6.66 4.67
C GLY A 135 8.58 5.75 5.87
N TRP A 136 9.54 4.92 6.27
CA TRP A 136 9.40 3.89 7.32
C TRP A 136 8.83 4.41 8.64
N GLN A 137 9.24 5.59 9.09
CA GLN A 137 8.80 6.17 10.37
C GLN A 137 7.36 6.70 10.32
N ASP A 138 6.83 6.90 9.13
CA ASP A 138 5.45 7.35 8.93
C ASP A 138 4.42 6.21 9.04
N LEU A 139 4.89 4.95 9.00
CA LEU A 139 4.04 3.76 9.12
C LEU A 139 3.75 3.44 10.59
N PRO A 140 2.51 3.08 10.95
CA PRO A 140 2.18 2.61 12.30
C PRO A 140 2.98 1.35 12.67
N ASP A 141 3.32 1.19 13.96
CA ASP A 141 4.17 0.07 14.41
C ASP A 141 3.47 -1.28 14.37
N ASP A 142 2.15 -1.30 14.46
CA ASP A 142 1.30 -2.50 14.44
C ASP A 142 1.07 -3.09 13.04
N VAL A 143 1.51 -2.37 11.99
CA VAL A 143 1.38 -2.80 10.59
C VAL A 143 2.70 -2.85 9.84
N LYS A 144 3.80 -3.09 10.54
CA LYS A 144 5.14 -3.29 9.96
C LYS A 144 5.98 -4.26 10.78
N ASP A 145 6.78 -5.07 10.11
CA ASP A 145 7.79 -5.90 10.75
C ASP A 145 9.01 -5.06 11.18
N PRO A 146 9.48 -5.13 12.42
CA PRO A 146 10.58 -4.29 12.89
C PRO A 146 11.88 -4.44 12.09
N SER A 147 12.11 -5.60 11.45
CA SER A 147 13.28 -5.81 10.58
C SER A 147 13.12 -5.18 9.20
N GLY A 148 11.88 -4.90 8.77
CA GLY A 148 11.54 -4.44 7.43
C GLY A 148 11.24 -5.58 6.45
N ALA A 149 10.92 -6.77 6.94
CA ALA A 149 10.59 -7.90 6.08
C ALA A 149 9.26 -7.68 5.32
N TRP A 150 8.30 -7.03 5.96
CA TRP A 150 7.02 -6.62 5.38
C TRP A 150 6.50 -5.36 6.08
N TYR A 151 5.60 -4.63 5.41
CA TYR A 151 4.95 -3.43 5.96
C TYR A 151 3.74 -3.04 5.13
N ALA A 152 2.80 -2.32 5.77
CA ALA A 152 1.57 -1.89 5.11
C ALA A 152 1.84 -0.96 3.93
N GLY A 153 1.21 -1.23 2.81
CA GLY A 153 1.12 -0.35 1.65
C GLY A 153 -0.12 0.53 1.70
N TYR A 154 -1.25 -0.08 1.98
CA TYR A 154 -2.56 0.56 2.09
C TYR A 154 -3.50 -0.30 2.93
N GLY A 155 -4.63 0.27 3.30
CA GLY A 155 -5.66 -0.44 4.06
C GLY A 155 -7.06 0.03 3.73
N GLY A 156 -8.03 -0.49 4.49
CA GLY A 156 -9.44 -0.14 4.39
C GLY A 156 -10.21 -0.50 5.65
N TYR A 157 -11.51 -0.18 5.62
CA TYR A 157 -12.48 -0.59 6.65
C TYR A 157 -13.56 -1.46 6.05
N MET A 158 -14.05 -2.42 6.81
CA MET A 158 -15.34 -2.99 6.49
C MET A 158 -16.42 -1.93 6.56
N SER A 159 -17.24 -1.89 5.55
CA SER A 159 -18.26 -0.86 5.37
C SER A 159 -19.62 -1.46 4.96
N ILE A 160 -20.64 -0.65 5.05
CA ILE A 160 -21.97 -0.93 4.54
C ILE A 160 -22.25 0.05 3.42
N GLY A 161 -22.24 -0.45 2.18
CA GLY A 161 -22.78 0.27 1.03
C GLY A 161 -24.30 0.08 0.94
N TYR A 162 -25.05 1.12 0.58
CA TYR A 162 -26.52 1.05 0.51
C TYR A 162 -27.10 1.95 -0.59
N ASP A 163 -28.28 1.57 -1.11
CA ASP A 163 -29.08 2.41 -2.01
C ASP A 163 -29.95 3.39 -1.20
N PRO A 164 -29.64 4.70 -1.17
CA PRO A 164 -30.36 5.69 -0.36
C PRO A 164 -31.78 5.95 -0.83
N ARG A 165 -32.14 5.51 -2.05
CA ARG A 165 -33.51 5.62 -2.60
C ARG A 165 -34.42 4.51 -2.08
N ALA A 166 -33.83 3.37 -1.71
CA ALA A 166 -34.54 2.18 -1.24
C ALA A 166 -34.60 2.04 0.28
N VAL A 167 -33.53 2.50 0.97
CA VAL A 167 -33.38 2.28 2.42
C VAL A 167 -32.74 3.48 3.12
N LYS A 168 -32.99 3.60 4.42
CA LYS A 168 -32.31 4.56 5.28
C LYS A 168 -30.85 4.12 5.54
N PRO A 169 -29.92 5.05 5.85
CA PRO A 169 -28.57 4.69 6.24
C PRO A 169 -28.56 3.72 7.42
N PRO A 170 -27.93 2.54 7.32
CA PRO A 170 -27.70 1.68 8.47
C PRO A 170 -26.62 2.32 9.38
N ALA A 171 -26.88 2.39 10.69
CA ALA A 171 -25.95 2.93 11.66
C ALA A 171 -25.04 1.85 12.26
N SER A 172 -25.49 0.59 12.23
CA SER A 172 -24.79 -0.59 12.75
C SER A 172 -25.08 -1.82 11.90
N PHE A 173 -24.30 -2.88 12.10
CA PHE A 173 -24.60 -4.18 11.50
C PHE A 173 -25.90 -4.77 12.02
N ALA A 174 -26.26 -4.53 13.27
CA ALA A 174 -27.53 -4.98 13.84
C ALA A 174 -28.75 -4.40 13.12
N ASP A 175 -28.65 -3.18 12.57
CA ASP A 175 -29.71 -2.56 11.79
C ASP A 175 -30.07 -3.39 10.56
N LEU A 176 -29.16 -4.17 9.99
CA LEU A 176 -29.38 -5.02 8.82
C LEU A 176 -30.49 -6.07 9.03
N LEU A 177 -30.88 -6.33 10.29
CA LEU A 177 -32.01 -7.19 10.62
C LEU A 177 -33.38 -6.53 10.41
N ARG A 178 -33.44 -5.22 10.09
CA ARG A 178 -34.70 -4.55 9.75
C ARG A 178 -35.25 -5.07 8.39
N PRO A 179 -36.58 -5.13 8.25
CA PRO A 179 -37.21 -5.80 7.10
C PRO A 179 -36.94 -5.17 5.73
N GLU A 180 -36.58 -3.89 5.68
CA GLU A 180 -36.32 -3.15 4.44
C GLU A 180 -34.96 -3.51 3.78
N TYR A 181 -34.03 -4.11 4.53
CA TYR A 181 -32.69 -4.43 4.01
C TYR A 181 -32.65 -5.81 3.33
N ARG A 182 -32.20 -5.83 2.07
CA ARG A 182 -31.71 -7.02 1.36
C ARG A 182 -30.22 -6.93 1.29
N VAL A 183 -29.56 -7.84 2.00
CA VAL A 183 -28.12 -7.76 2.30
C VAL A 183 -27.34 -8.76 1.46
N ALA A 184 -26.21 -8.34 0.94
CA ALA A 184 -25.20 -9.22 0.36
C ALA A 184 -23.85 -9.05 1.07
N LEU A 185 -23.08 -10.13 1.08
CA LEU A 185 -21.63 -10.11 1.28
C LEU A 185 -20.93 -9.99 -0.08
N ASP A 186 -19.72 -9.49 -0.08
CA ASP A 186 -18.87 -9.45 -1.27
C ASP A 186 -18.14 -10.80 -1.45
N GLY A 187 -18.92 -11.84 -1.67
CA GLY A 187 -18.45 -13.21 -1.88
C GLY A 187 -18.85 -14.22 -0.80
N ASP A 188 -18.24 -15.40 -0.90
CA ASP A 188 -18.38 -16.49 0.07
C ASP A 188 -17.31 -16.35 1.16
N PRO A 189 -17.66 -16.23 2.45
CA PRO A 189 -16.69 -16.03 3.53
C PRO A 189 -15.77 -17.23 3.79
N LEU A 190 -16.03 -18.37 3.16
CA LEU A 190 -15.12 -19.53 3.19
C LEU A 190 -14.03 -19.45 2.09
N ARG A 191 -14.14 -18.48 1.16
CA ARG A 191 -13.26 -18.34 -0.02
C ARG A 191 -12.76 -16.94 -0.28
N SER A 192 -13.48 -15.92 0.19
CA SER A 192 -13.18 -14.51 0.03
C SER A 192 -12.81 -13.91 1.38
N GLU A 193 -11.61 -13.32 1.48
CA GLU A 193 -11.18 -12.60 2.69
C GLU A 193 -12.13 -11.44 2.99
N GLY A 194 -12.51 -10.63 1.98
CA GLY A 194 -13.42 -9.50 2.18
C GLY A 194 -14.81 -9.94 2.70
N ALA A 195 -15.33 -11.10 2.26
CA ALA A 195 -16.57 -11.62 2.78
C ALA A 195 -16.40 -12.19 4.21
N PHE A 196 -15.26 -12.84 4.50
CA PHE A 196 -14.88 -13.26 5.86
C PHE A 196 -14.83 -12.07 6.80
N ASP A 197 -14.13 -11.01 6.43
CA ASP A 197 -14.01 -9.79 7.23
C ASP A 197 -15.34 -9.07 7.39
N GLY A 198 -16.23 -9.16 6.38
CA GLY A 198 -17.62 -8.67 6.47
C GLY A 198 -18.41 -9.39 7.58
N VAL A 199 -18.24 -10.71 7.73
CA VAL A 199 -18.84 -11.49 8.82
C VAL A 199 -18.19 -11.09 10.14
N MET A 200 -16.87 -10.91 10.17
CA MET A 200 -16.14 -10.51 11.38
C MET A 200 -16.50 -9.11 11.84
N ALA A 201 -16.65 -8.15 10.94
CA ALA A 201 -17.11 -6.81 11.27
C ALA A 201 -18.51 -6.84 11.90
N ALA A 202 -19.43 -7.64 11.33
CA ALA A 202 -20.76 -7.85 11.87
C ALA A 202 -20.78 -8.59 13.22
N SER A 203 -19.66 -9.21 13.60
CA SER A 203 -19.47 -9.97 14.83
C SER A 203 -18.88 -9.17 15.98
N MET A 204 -18.43 -7.93 15.72
CA MET A 204 -17.67 -7.12 16.67
C MET A 204 -18.49 -6.79 17.92
N GLN A 205 -17.91 -7.04 19.08
CA GLN A 205 -18.43 -6.62 20.38
C GLN A 205 -17.30 -5.96 21.20
N ALA A 206 -17.47 -4.69 21.52
CA ALA A 206 -16.48 -3.92 22.28
C ALA A 206 -15.03 -4.08 21.72
N GLY A 207 -14.87 -4.03 20.40
CA GLY A 207 -13.57 -4.15 19.74
C GLY A 207 -13.01 -5.58 19.61
N THR A 208 -13.82 -6.60 19.94
CA THR A 208 -13.40 -8.01 19.84
C THR A 208 -14.31 -8.77 18.88
N PRO A 209 -13.78 -9.50 17.87
CA PRO A 209 -14.59 -10.34 17.00
C PRO A 209 -15.18 -11.54 17.77
N ARG A 210 -16.44 -11.82 17.50
CA ARG A 210 -17.22 -12.94 18.05
C ARG A 210 -17.86 -13.70 16.87
N PRO A 211 -17.17 -14.61 16.21
CA PRO A 211 -17.62 -15.22 14.95
C PRO A 211 -19.02 -15.84 15.03
N GLU A 212 -19.42 -16.34 16.20
CA GLU A 212 -20.76 -16.86 16.46
C GLU A 212 -21.87 -15.80 16.33
N GLN A 213 -21.57 -14.54 16.64
CA GLN A 213 -22.53 -13.44 16.50
C GLN A 213 -22.71 -13.03 15.03
N GLY A 214 -21.61 -12.95 14.27
CA GLY A 214 -21.64 -12.70 12.83
C GLY A 214 -22.41 -13.80 12.11
N LEU A 215 -22.10 -15.07 12.40
CA LEU A 215 -22.82 -16.22 11.86
C LEU A 215 -24.34 -16.12 12.18
N ALA A 216 -24.71 -15.84 13.42
CA ALA A 216 -26.09 -15.71 13.83
C ALA A 216 -26.85 -14.60 13.11
N LEU A 217 -26.18 -13.44 12.83
CA LEU A 217 -26.77 -12.35 12.07
C LEU A 217 -27.07 -12.78 10.63
N PHE A 218 -26.10 -13.37 9.93
CA PHE A 218 -26.28 -13.82 8.55
C PHE A 218 -27.25 -15.00 8.43
N ALA A 219 -27.28 -15.90 9.41
CA ALA A 219 -28.29 -16.97 9.48
C ALA A 219 -29.71 -16.41 9.61
N LYS A 220 -29.94 -15.38 10.44
CA LYS A 220 -31.24 -14.70 10.53
C LYS A 220 -31.64 -14.02 9.21
N LEU A 221 -30.67 -13.37 8.53
CA LEU A 221 -30.93 -12.79 7.21
C LEU A 221 -31.30 -13.86 6.18
N LYS A 222 -30.63 -15.01 6.17
CA LYS A 222 -30.94 -16.15 5.32
C LYS A 222 -32.34 -16.70 5.59
N GLN A 223 -32.66 -16.98 6.85
CA GLN A 223 -33.96 -17.50 7.27
C GLN A 223 -35.10 -16.55 6.90
N ALA A 224 -34.87 -15.23 6.94
CA ALA A 224 -35.83 -14.22 6.54
C ALA A 224 -35.88 -13.99 5.01
N GLY A 225 -35.12 -14.74 4.19
CA GLY A 225 -35.03 -14.57 2.74
C GLY A 225 -34.43 -13.23 2.30
N ARG A 226 -33.61 -12.62 3.14
CA ARG A 226 -33.02 -11.27 2.93
C ARG A 226 -31.51 -11.28 2.69
N LEU A 227 -30.83 -12.41 2.87
CA LEU A 227 -29.50 -12.61 2.35
C LEU A 227 -29.60 -12.99 0.88
N THR A 228 -28.94 -12.20 0.00
CA THR A 228 -29.11 -12.30 -1.44
C THR A 228 -27.81 -12.06 -2.20
N ASP A 229 -27.84 -12.20 -3.52
CA ASP A 229 -26.71 -11.84 -4.38
C ASP A 229 -26.49 -10.32 -4.42
N PRO A 230 -25.26 -9.82 -4.61
CA PRO A 230 -24.95 -8.40 -4.68
C PRO A 230 -25.78 -7.64 -5.74
N ALA A 231 -26.13 -8.28 -6.87
CA ALA A 231 -26.94 -7.66 -7.93
C ALA A 231 -28.39 -7.37 -7.53
N LYS A 232 -28.91 -8.07 -6.51
CA LYS A 232 -30.30 -7.92 -6.01
C LYS A 232 -30.36 -7.19 -4.66
N ALA A 233 -29.22 -6.92 -4.07
CA ALA A 233 -29.09 -6.31 -2.76
C ALA A 233 -29.32 -4.79 -2.84
N ASN A 234 -29.96 -4.22 -1.81
CA ASN A 234 -29.98 -2.79 -1.56
C ASN A 234 -28.94 -2.39 -0.49
N VAL A 235 -28.24 -3.38 0.08
CA VAL A 235 -27.11 -3.22 1.01
C VAL A 235 -26.05 -4.25 0.70
N VAL A 236 -24.77 -3.82 0.63
CA VAL A 236 -23.61 -4.69 0.44
C VAL A 236 -22.59 -4.42 1.54
N VAL A 237 -22.23 -5.48 2.25
CA VAL A 237 -21.11 -5.47 3.20
C VAL A 237 -19.84 -5.81 2.43
N ALA A 238 -18.94 -4.86 2.33
CA ALA A 238 -17.68 -4.97 1.59
C ALA A 238 -16.65 -3.95 2.12
N TRP A 239 -15.42 -4.03 1.63
CA TRP A 239 -14.40 -3.02 1.88
C TRP A 239 -14.86 -1.63 1.45
N ASP A 240 -14.47 -0.61 2.20
CA ASP A 240 -14.90 0.77 1.96
C ASP A 240 -14.40 1.33 0.63
N HIS A 241 -13.24 0.90 0.13
CA HIS A 241 -12.76 1.28 -1.20
C HIS A 241 -13.67 0.74 -2.33
N LEU A 242 -14.18 -0.50 -2.21
CA LEU A 242 -15.12 -1.09 -3.19
C LEU A 242 -16.46 -0.35 -3.18
N ASN A 243 -17.01 -0.12 -1.99
CA ASN A 243 -18.26 0.63 -1.84
C ASN A 243 -18.09 2.10 -2.23
N ALA A 244 -16.93 2.74 -1.97
CA ALA A 244 -16.64 4.11 -2.39
C ALA A 244 -16.49 4.22 -3.92
N ALA A 245 -15.81 3.28 -4.57
CA ALA A 245 -15.72 3.22 -6.03
C ALA A 245 -17.13 3.11 -6.66
N ARG A 246 -17.98 2.24 -6.12
CA ARG A 246 -19.39 2.14 -6.55
C ARG A 246 -20.16 3.43 -6.31
N SER A 247 -19.95 4.08 -5.16
CA SER A 247 -20.59 5.37 -4.85
C SER A 247 -20.13 6.49 -5.79
N ALA A 248 -18.85 6.51 -6.17
CA ALA A 248 -18.31 7.48 -7.13
C ALA A 248 -18.90 7.28 -8.54
N ALA A 249 -19.07 6.02 -8.96
CA ALA A 249 -19.71 5.69 -10.24
C ALA A 249 -21.21 5.97 -10.25
N HIS A 250 -21.89 5.89 -9.10
CA HIS A 250 -23.35 6.03 -8.98
C HIS A 250 -23.73 6.89 -7.76
N PRO A 251 -23.38 8.19 -7.74
CA PRO A 251 -23.46 9.02 -6.54
C PRO A 251 -24.87 9.21 -5.97
N ASP A 252 -25.92 9.11 -6.80
CA ASP A 252 -27.32 9.22 -6.36
C ASP A 252 -27.93 7.86 -5.98
N ALA A 253 -27.28 6.76 -6.39
CA ALA A 253 -27.80 5.41 -6.23
C ALA A 253 -27.03 4.58 -5.19
N TRP A 254 -25.88 5.04 -4.73
CA TRP A 254 -25.07 4.32 -3.76
C TRP A 254 -24.38 5.25 -2.76
N LYS A 255 -24.48 4.92 -1.49
CA LYS A 255 -23.79 5.62 -0.39
C LYS A 255 -23.08 4.60 0.48
N VAL A 256 -22.12 5.08 1.28
CA VAL A 256 -21.25 4.24 2.12
C VAL A 256 -21.27 4.75 3.55
N THR A 257 -21.32 3.83 4.51
CA THR A 257 -21.11 4.13 5.93
C THR A 257 -20.18 3.08 6.55
N ILE A 258 -19.35 3.52 7.50
CA ILE A 258 -18.55 2.64 8.35
C ILE A 258 -19.19 2.68 9.73
N PRO A 259 -19.74 1.56 10.24
CA PRO A 259 -20.35 1.51 11.57
C PRO A 259 -19.33 1.85 12.66
N ARG A 260 -19.72 2.73 13.59
CA ARG A 260 -18.82 3.20 14.65
C ARG A 260 -18.50 2.16 15.71
N ASP A 261 -19.40 1.23 15.90
CA ASP A 261 -19.31 0.14 16.88
C ASP A 261 -18.54 -1.08 16.37
N ALA A 262 -18.21 -1.09 15.07
CA ALA A 262 -17.53 -2.17 14.41
C ALA A 262 -16.49 -1.67 13.36
N PRO A 263 -15.50 -0.87 13.78
CA PRO A 263 -14.52 -0.29 12.86
C PRO A 263 -13.42 -1.33 12.49
N LEU A 264 -13.83 -2.53 12.07
CA LEU A 264 -12.90 -3.54 11.60
C LEU A 264 -12.21 -3.03 10.34
N GLY A 265 -10.90 -3.13 10.29
CA GLY A 265 -10.11 -2.85 9.11
C GLY A 265 -9.01 -3.88 8.92
N ASP A 266 -8.34 -3.79 7.79
CA ASP A 266 -7.14 -4.55 7.48
C ASP A 266 -6.23 -3.74 6.55
N TYR A 267 -5.00 -4.24 6.40
CA TYR A 267 -3.99 -3.66 5.54
C TYR A 267 -3.41 -4.73 4.62
N HIS A 268 -3.10 -4.33 3.39
CA HIS A 268 -2.25 -5.09 2.49
C HIS A 268 -0.78 -4.79 2.78
N MET A 269 -0.01 -5.85 2.91
CA MET A 269 1.42 -5.81 3.25
C MET A 269 2.27 -5.97 2.02
N LEU A 270 3.18 -5.05 1.83
CA LEU A 270 4.20 -5.09 0.80
C LEU A 270 5.42 -5.86 1.32
N ALA A 271 6.02 -6.66 0.45
CA ALA A 271 7.23 -7.40 0.79
C ALA A 271 8.09 -7.64 -0.46
N ILE A 272 9.41 -7.59 -0.29
CA ILE A 272 10.38 -7.92 -1.35
C ILE A 272 10.72 -9.41 -1.24
N ASN A 273 10.64 -10.14 -2.33
CA ASN A 273 11.09 -11.52 -2.39
C ASN A 273 12.59 -11.61 -2.08
N LYS A 274 12.98 -12.46 -1.13
CA LYS A 274 14.40 -12.69 -0.80
C LYS A 274 15.22 -13.20 -1.98
N ALA A 275 14.55 -13.91 -2.91
CA ALA A 275 15.12 -14.42 -4.16
C ALA A 275 14.74 -13.56 -5.38
N ALA A 276 14.42 -12.28 -5.19
CA ALA A 276 14.05 -11.36 -6.26
C ALA A 276 15.10 -11.36 -7.38
N PRO A 277 14.70 -11.63 -8.64
CA PRO A 277 15.60 -11.52 -9.80
C PRO A 277 16.13 -10.10 -10.03
N HIS A 278 15.32 -9.08 -9.64
CA HIS A 278 15.60 -7.67 -9.88
C HIS A 278 15.57 -6.89 -8.53
N PRO A 279 16.57 -7.12 -7.65
CA PRO A 279 16.52 -6.63 -6.28
C PRO A 279 16.59 -5.11 -6.14
N ALA A 280 17.19 -4.38 -7.09
CA ALA A 280 17.19 -2.93 -7.09
C ALA A 280 15.83 -2.38 -7.57
N ALA A 281 15.25 -2.96 -8.61
CA ALA A 281 13.91 -2.59 -9.10
C ALA A 281 12.83 -2.87 -8.05
N ALA A 282 12.93 -3.99 -7.31
CA ALA A 282 12.05 -4.29 -6.20
C ALA A 282 12.09 -3.20 -5.11
N ARG A 283 13.29 -2.76 -4.71
CA ARG A 283 13.44 -1.69 -3.71
C ARG A 283 12.95 -0.35 -4.22
N LEU A 284 13.18 -0.04 -5.49
CA LEU A 284 12.67 1.18 -6.12
C LEU A 284 11.13 1.18 -6.19
N TRP A 285 10.52 0.03 -6.45
CA TRP A 285 9.07 -0.14 -6.40
C TRP A 285 8.50 0.17 -5.02
N GLU A 286 9.10 -0.39 -3.97
CA GLU A 286 8.68 -0.14 -2.58
C GLU A 286 8.84 1.35 -2.19
N GLU A 287 9.94 1.99 -2.56
CA GLU A 287 10.14 3.43 -2.36
C GLU A 287 9.09 4.26 -3.12
N PHE A 288 8.72 3.84 -4.34
CA PHE A 288 7.71 4.53 -5.14
C PHE A 288 6.30 4.35 -4.56
N VAL A 289 5.88 3.11 -4.26
CA VAL A 289 4.54 2.84 -3.70
C VAL A 289 4.35 3.55 -2.36
N LEU A 290 5.39 3.59 -1.53
CA LEU A 290 5.38 4.29 -0.24
C LEU A 290 5.77 5.78 -0.33
N SER A 291 6.04 6.34 -1.51
CA SER A 291 6.18 7.79 -1.69
C SER A 291 4.83 8.50 -1.54
N ASP A 292 4.84 9.83 -1.36
CA ASP A 292 3.60 10.62 -1.32
C ASP A 292 2.83 10.50 -2.65
N GLU A 293 3.54 10.40 -3.79
CA GLU A 293 2.95 10.17 -5.10
C GLU A 293 2.25 8.81 -5.19
N GLY A 294 2.95 7.71 -4.88
CA GLY A 294 2.39 6.35 -4.91
C GLY A 294 1.20 6.19 -3.97
N GLN A 295 1.30 6.72 -2.76
CA GLN A 295 0.21 6.69 -1.78
C GLN A 295 -1.02 7.48 -2.24
N ASN A 296 -0.86 8.63 -2.90
CA ASN A 296 -1.97 9.38 -3.48
C ASN A 296 -2.57 8.69 -4.71
N LEU A 297 -1.77 7.96 -5.51
CA LEU A 297 -2.29 7.11 -6.59
C LEU A 297 -3.18 5.99 -6.07
N LEU A 298 -2.76 5.30 -5.00
CA LEU A 298 -3.59 4.30 -4.33
C LEU A 298 -4.87 4.91 -3.74
N GLN A 299 -4.77 6.10 -3.14
CA GLN A 299 -5.93 6.83 -2.62
C GLN A 299 -6.90 7.24 -3.72
N LYS A 300 -6.44 7.57 -4.91
CA LYS A 300 -7.27 7.82 -6.09
C LYS A 300 -8.12 6.58 -6.44
N GLY A 301 -7.62 5.38 -6.18
CA GLY A 301 -8.35 4.12 -6.21
C GLY A 301 -9.17 3.79 -4.96
N PHE A 302 -9.39 4.79 -4.09
CA PHE A 302 -10.13 4.69 -2.84
C PHE A 302 -9.46 3.88 -1.74
N ALA A 303 -8.22 3.37 -1.91
CA ALA A 303 -7.47 2.78 -0.82
C ALA A 303 -7.10 3.84 0.24
N ARG A 304 -6.97 3.43 1.49
CA ARG A 304 -6.46 4.31 2.54
C ARG A 304 -4.95 4.17 2.62
N PRO A 305 -4.18 5.24 2.33
CA PRO A 305 -2.73 5.19 2.40
C PRO A 305 -2.23 4.75 3.77
N ALA A 306 -1.28 3.82 3.82
CA ALA A 306 -0.68 3.39 5.09
C ALA A 306 0.04 4.56 5.80
N ARG A 307 0.58 5.52 5.03
CA ARG A 307 1.20 6.75 5.52
C ARG A 307 0.21 7.92 5.67
N GLY A 308 -1.09 7.68 5.52
CA GLY A 308 -2.12 8.71 5.38
C GLY A 308 -2.14 9.71 6.53
N GLU A 309 -1.96 9.29 7.79
CA GLU A 309 -1.90 10.20 8.95
C GLU A 309 -0.69 11.16 8.88
N ALA A 310 0.48 10.63 8.56
CA ALA A 310 1.70 11.42 8.41
C ALA A 310 1.61 12.38 7.20
N MET A 311 1.04 11.92 6.08
CA MET A 311 0.82 12.74 4.89
C MET A 311 -0.20 13.86 5.15
N LEU A 312 -1.26 13.59 5.92
CA LEU A 312 -2.21 14.61 6.35
C LEU A 312 -1.53 15.70 7.19
N MET A 313 -0.71 15.30 8.17
CA MET A 313 0.05 16.25 9.00
C MET A 313 1.07 17.06 8.20
N LYS A 314 1.66 16.48 7.15
CA LYS A 314 2.62 17.15 6.26
C LYS A 314 1.94 17.99 5.17
N GLY A 315 0.61 17.85 4.99
CA GLY A 315 -0.14 18.53 3.92
C GLY A 315 0.14 17.98 2.51
N THR A 316 0.59 16.71 2.41
CA THR A 316 0.89 16.05 1.13
C THR A 316 -0.17 15.02 0.71
N LEU A 317 -1.18 14.77 1.56
CA LEU A 317 -2.32 13.93 1.23
C LEU A 317 -3.25 14.66 0.25
N ASP A 318 -3.70 13.95 -0.79
CA ASP A 318 -4.68 14.48 -1.74
C ASP A 318 -6.05 14.64 -1.05
N ALA A 319 -6.38 15.89 -0.70
CA ALA A 319 -7.60 16.22 0.04
C ALA A 319 -8.87 15.96 -0.80
N GLU A 320 -8.83 16.09 -2.13
CA GLU A 320 -9.98 15.84 -2.99
C GLU A 320 -10.36 14.36 -2.97
N HIS A 321 -9.37 13.47 -3.15
CA HIS A 321 -9.62 12.02 -3.12
C HIS A 321 -9.92 11.52 -1.70
N ALA A 322 -9.29 12.09 -0.66
CA ALA A 322 -9.61 11.79 0.72
C ALA A 322 -11.08 12.10 1.06
N ALA A 323 -11.64 13.19 0.52
CA ALA A 323 -13.03 13.59 0.75
C ALA A 323 -14.07 12.64 0.09
N LYS A 324 -13.67 11.83 -0.87
CA LYS A 324 -14.52 10.83 -1.53
C LYS A 324 -14.68 9.54 -0.70
N LEU A 325 -13.81 9.32 0.27
CA LEU A 325 -13.88 8.17 1.18
C LEU A 325 -14.91 8.42 2.30
N PRO A 326 -15.60 7.38 2.78
CA PRO A 326 -16.46 7.49 3.93
C PRO A 326 -15.63 7.90 5.17
N LYS A 327 -16.22 8.71 6.04
CA LYS A 327 -15.53 9.16 7.25
C LYS A 327 -15.21 7.97 8.15
N ALA A 328 -13.94 7.74 8.42
CA ALA A 328 -13.50 6.72 9.35
C ALA A 328 -13.88 7.09 10.79
N PRO A 329 -14.35 6.15 11.63
CA PRO A 329 -14.73 6.41 13.01
C PRO A 329 -13.53 6.55 13.98
N GLY A 330 -12.33 6.34 13.51
CA GLY A 330 -11.07 6.33 14.25
C GLY A 330 -10.06 5.42 13.61
N ARG A 331 -9.09 4.92 14.35
CA ARG A 331 -8.18 3.85 13.89
C ARG A 331 -8.95 2.55 13.72
N PRO A 332 -8.60 1.72 12.72
CA PRO A 332 -9.24 0.42 12.56
C PRO A 332 -8.86 -0.52 13.72
N VAL A 333 -9.81 -1.38 14.08
CA VAL A 333 -9.52 -2.54 14.89
C VAL A 333 -9.02 -3.64 13.96
N LEU A 334 -7.81 -4.12 14.19
CA LEU A 334 -7.23 -5.23 13.44
C LEU A 334 -7.45 -6.54 14.21
N MET A 335 -7.82 -7.60 13.50
CA MET A 335 -7.80 -8.94 14.10
C MET A 335 -6.36 -9.40 14.29
N THR A 336 -6.08 -9.99 15.43
CA THR A 336 -4.83 -10.75 15.57
C THR A 336 -4.89 -12.03 14.74
N ILE A 337 -3.75 -12.54 14.29
CA ILE A 337 -3.68 -13.81 13.52
C ILE A 337 -4.37 -14.95 14.26
N PRO A 338 -4.14 -15.19 15.57
CA PRO A 338 -4.86 -16.23 16.29
C PRO A 338 -6.40 -16.03 16.33
N GLN A 339 -6.88 -14.77 16.36
CA GLN A 339 -8.32 -14.47 16.27
C GLN A 339 -8.87 -14.81 14.88
N ALA A 340 -8.17 -14.42 13.82
CA ALA A 340 -8.56 -14.70 12.45
C ALA A 340 -8.58 -16.22 12.18
N ASP A 341 -7.54 -16.95 12.58
CA ASP A 341 -7.43 -18.40 12.42
C ASP A 341 -8.57 -19.12 13.15
N ALA A 342 -8.81 -18.77 14.42
CA ALA A 342 -9.89 -19.36 15.19
C ALA A 342 -11.27 -19.09 14.56
N ALA A 343 -11.47 -17.89 14.03
CA ALA A 343 -12.71 -17.51 13.37
C ALA A 343 -12.89 -18.23 12.02
N LYS A 344 -11.83 -18.33 11.19
CA LYS A 344 -11.82 -19.11 9.94
C LYS A 344 -12.19 -20.56 10.19
N GLU A 345 -11.59 -21.20 11.19
CA GLU A 345 -11.91 -22.60 11.56
C GLU A 345 -13.34 -22.75 12.11
N TYR A 346 -13.84 -21.76 12.85
CA TYR A 346 -15.23 -21.74 13.30
C TYR A 346 -16.20 -21.65 12.12
N LEU A 347 -16.04 -20.69 11.21
CA LEU A 347 -16.91 -20.52 10.05
C LEU A 347 -16.85 -21.73 9.12
N LYS A 348 -15.69 -22.31 8.90
CA LYS A 348 -15.53 -23.54 8.10
C LYS A 348 -16.40 -24.69 8.60
N ARG A 349 -16.60 -24.81 9.92
CA ARG A 349 -17.45 -25.85 10.50
C ARG A 349 -18.94 -25.52 10.48
N GLU A 350 -19.28 -24.23 10.61
CA GLU A 350 -20.67 -23.85 10.96
C GLU A 350 -21.39 -23.07 9.85
N TRP A 351 -20.66 -22.40 8.94
CA TRP A 351 -21.25 -21.49 7.94
C TRP A 351 -22.25 -22.23 7.03
N THR A 352 -21.82 -23.32 6.39
CA THR A 352 -22.65 -24.07 5.45
C THR A 352 -23.90 -24.68 6.11
N LYS A 353 -23.84 -25.02 7.40
CA LYS A 353 -25.00 -25.55 8.14
C LYS A 353 -26.05 -24.48 8.42
N SER A 354 -25.63 -23.23 8.59
CA SER A 354 -26.48 -22.17 9.11
C SER A 354 -26.93 -21.18 8.01
N VAL A 355 -26.09 -20.97 7.00
CA VAL A 355 -26.26 -19.93 5.97
C VAL A 355 -26.20 -20.53 4.56
N GLY A 356 -25.42 -21.57 4.31
CA GLY A 356 -25.03 -22.16 3.04
C GLY A 356 -26.06 -22.68 2.10
#